data_31fa9fe0b1a0cbaf93dc5f26dbe74588
#
_entry.id   31fa9fe0b1a0cbaf93dc5f26dbe74588
#
_cell.length_a   1.000
_cell.length_b   1.000
_cell.length_c   1.000
_cell.angle_alpha   90.00
_cell.angle_beta   90.00
_cell.angle_gamma   90.00
#
_symmetry.space_group_name_H-M   'P 1'
#
loop_
_entity.id
_entity.type
_entity.pdbx_description
1 polymer ?
#
loop_
_entity_poly.entity_id
_entity_poly.type
_entity_poly.pdbx_seq_one_letter_code
_entity_poly.pdbx_strand_id
1 'polypeptide(L)'
;MDKEQSQNRRVVIELQNVKRYFQVGSETVKALRGVSFKIYEGEFVTIQGTSGSGKSTLLNQLGCLDTPTSGEYYLDGVAVRTMSKTQRARLRNRKIGFVFQNYNLLAKTTALENVELPLMYNSSVSAKERHEAAVKALQAVGLGDRMEHKSNQMSGGQMQRVAIARALVNNPAVLLADEATGNLDTRTSFEMLVLFQELHRQGRTIIFVTHNPEIAEYSSRNINLRDGKIREDTINTNIKSAAEALAKLPVPQDD
;
A
#
# COMPACT_ATOMS: atom_id res chain seq x y z
N MET A 1 -14.53 -19.01 6.63
CA MET A 1 -13.55 -19.48 5.62
C MET A 1 -12.66 -20.51 6.29
N ASP A 2 -12.77 -21.77 5.86
CA ASP A 2 -12.11 -22.91 6.50
C ASP A 2 -10.58 -22.85 6.37
N LYS A 3 -9.89 -23.39 7.39
CA LYS A 3 -8.42 -23.52 7.41
C LYS A 3 -7.85 -24.28 6.21
N GLU A 4 -8.65 -25.09 5.52
CA GLU A 4 -8.26 -25.84 4.32
C GLU A 4 -8.13 -24.97 3.05
N GLN A 5 -8.86 -23.84 2.95
CA GLN A 5 -8.74 -22.93 1.79
C GLN A 5 -7.46 -22.07 1.84
N SER A 6 -6.80 -21.97 2.98
CA SER A 6 -5.53 -21.22 3.12
C SER A 6 -4.31 -22.00 2.61
N GLN A 7 -4.37 -23.31 2.46
CA GLN A 7 -3.19 -24.14 2.12
C GLN A 7 -2.74 -24.05 0.66
N ASN A 8 -3.56 -23.47 -0.25
CA ASN A 8 -3.23 -23.43 -1.69
C ASN A 8 -3.05 -21.99 -2.24
N ARG A 9 -3.05 -20.95 -1.36
CA ARG A 9 -2.83 -19.57 -1.79
C ARG A 9 -1.35 -19.25 -1.87
N ARG A 10 -0.96 -18.53 -2.94
CA ARG A 10 0.40 -18.03 -3.10
C ARG A 10 0.74 -17.05 -1.97
N VAL A 11 1.90 -17.26 -1.33
CA VAL A 11 2.45 -16.33 -0.36
C VAL A 11 3.12 -15.17 -1.10
N VAL A 12 2.62 -13.95 -0.89
CA VAL A 12 3.19 -12.73 -1.49
C VAL A 12 4.23 -12.10 -0.56
N ILE A 13 3.97 -12.11 0.74
CA ILE A 13 4.90 -11.60 1.76
C ILE A 13 5.08 -12.65 2.85
N GLU A 14 6.33 -12.89 3.24
CA GLU A 14 6.66 -13.71 4.39
C GLU A 14 7.76 -13.05 5.20
N LEU A 15 7.47 -12.78 6.48
CA LEU A 15 8.42 -12.34 7.47
C LEU A 15 8.67 -13.47 8.47
N GLN A 16 9.95 -13.77 8.75
CA GLN A 16 10.37 -14.78 9.71
C GLN A 16 11.29 -14.14 10.75
N ASN A 17 10.77 -13.90 11.95
CA ASN A 17 11.50 -13.35 13.10
C ASN A 17 12.27 -12.08 12.76
N VAL A 18 11.67 -11.18 11.98
CA VAL A 18 12.30 -9.94 11.52
C VAL A 18 12.51 -8.98 12.67
N LYS A 19 13.77 -8.55 12.86
CA LYS A 19 14.18 -7.53 13.82
C LYS A 19 14.79 -6.35 13.10
N ARG A 20 14.51 -5.15 13.59
CA ARG A 20 15.15 -3.94 13.11
C ARG A 20 15.56 -3.06 14.28
N TYR A 21 16.85 -2.85 14.42
CA TYR A 21 17.47 -2.07 15.48
C TYR A 21 18.23 -0.90 14.86
N PHE A 22 18.13 0.25 15.49
CA PHE A 22 18.84 1.47 15.09
C PHE A 22 19.78 1.89 16.21
N GLN A 23 21.00 2.26 15.87
CA GLN A 23 21.93 2.86 16.82
C GLN A 23 21.71 4.36 16.82
N VAL A 24 21.36 4.93 17.99
CA VAL A 24 21.16 6.36 18.19
C VAL A 24 22.10 6.83 19.31
N GLY A 25 23.26 7.36 18.95
CA GLY A 25 24.32 7.62 19.90
C GLY A 25 24.78 6.33 20.60
N SER A 26 24.74 6.29 21.94
CA SER A 26 25.08 5.11 22.75
C SER A 26 23.92 4.13 22.92
N GLU A 27 22.69 4.49 22.52
CA GLU A 27 21.50 3.68 22.76
C GLU A 27 21.09 2.87 21.52
N THR A 28 20.52 1.68 21.74
CA THR A 28 19.96 0.84 20.69
C THR A 28 18.43 0.87 20.72
N VAL A 29 17.83 1.52 19.74
CA VAL A 29 16.38 1.54 19.56
C VAL A 29 15.94 0.28 18.83
N LYS A 30 15.15 -0.58 19.50
CA LYS A 30 14.63 -1.85 18.98
C LYS A 30 13.24 -1.63 18.36
N ALA A 31 13.20 -1.14 17.10
CA ALA A 31 11.96 -0.77 16.43
C ALA A 31 11.10 -1.98 16.03
N LEU A 32 11.71 -3.10 15.58
CA LEU A 32 11.03 -4.38 15.37
C LEU A 32 11.76 -5.45 16.19
N ARG A 33 10.98 -6.28 16.89
CA ARG A 33 11.49 -7.17 17.95
C ARG A 33 11.14 -8.65 17.68
N GLY A 34 11.21 -9.07 16.41
CA GLY A 34 10.91 -10.45 15.99
C GLY A 34 9.48 -10.58 15.44
N VAL A 35 9.21 -9.88 14.34
CA VAL A 35 7.92 -9.89 13.66
C VAL A 35 7.89 -11.08 12.69
N SER A 36 6.82 -11.89 12.75
CA SER A 36 6.60 -13.02 11.86
C SER A 36 5.14 -13.06 11.42
N PHE A 37 4.89 -13.05 10.11
CA PHE A 37 3.58 -13.31 9.51
C PHE A 37 3.73 -13.59 8.01
N LYS A 38 2.65 -14.10 7.40
CA LYS A 38 2.53 -14.26 5.96
C LYS A 38 1.33 -13.46 5.45
N ILE A 39 1.44 -12.93 4.24
CA ILE A 39 0.33 -12.34 3.50
C ILE A 39 0.17 -13.11 2.20
N TYR A 40 -1.06 -13.52 1.93
CA TYR A 40 -1.42 -14.31 0.76
C TYR A 40 -1.98 -13.43 -0.35
N GLU A 41 -1.86 -13.91 -1.57
CA GLU A 41 -2.43 -13.23 -2.75
C GLU A 41 -3.94 -13.01 -2.57
N GLY A 42 -4.40 -11.81 -2.92
CA GLY A 42 -5.79 -11.41 -2.80
C GLY A 42 -6.25 -11.09 -1.37
N GLU A 43 -5.35 -10.94 -0.38
CA GLU A 43 -5.74 -10.43 0.95
C GLU A 43 -5.80 -8.90 0.97
N PHE A 44 -6.76 -8.37 1.72
CA PHE A 44 -6.77 -6.98 2.16
C PHE A 44 -6.46 -6.94 3.66
N VAL A 45 -5.24 -6.57 4.01
CA VAL A 45 -4.73 -6.59 5.38
C VAL A 45 -4.56 -5.17 5.89
N THR A 46 -5.09 -4.88 7.07
CA THR A 46 -4.80 -3.63 7.79
C THR A 46 -3.78 -3.89 8.90
N ILE A 47 -2.70 -3.10 8.91
CA ILE A 47 -1.70 -3.08 9.98
C ILE A 47 -1.93 -1.84 10.82
N GLN A 48 -2.30 -2.03 12.09
CA GLN A 48 -2.59 -0.96 13.04
C GLN A 48 -1.60 -0.96 14.20
N GLY A 49 -1.62 0.15 14.95
CA GLY A 49 -0.87 0.30 16.19
C GLY A 49 -0.73 1.77 16.58
N THR A 50 -0.42 2.02 17.84
CA THR A 50 -0.18 3.37 18.36
C THR A 50 1.05 4.04 17.74
N SER A 51 1.22 5.35 17.92
CA SER A 51 2.47 6.03 17.57
C SER A 51 3.65 5.34 18.27
N GLY A 52 4.79 5.21 17.58
CA GLY A 52 5.97 4.52 18.11
C GLY A 52 5.91 2.99 18.14
N SER A 53 4.81 2.35 17.72
CA SER A 53 4.70 0.88 17.75
C SER A 53 5.61 0.14 16.76
N GLY A 54 6.21 0.85 15.78
CA GLY A 54 7.09 0.28 14.75
C GLY A 54 6.46 0.18 13.36
N LYS A 55 5.25 0.73 13.13
CA LYS A 55 4.53 0.66 11.83
C LYS A 55 5.34 1.18 10.66
N SER A 56 5.89 2.39 10.76
CA SER A 56 6.70 2.98 9.67
C SER A 56 7.97 2.18 9.41
N THR A 57 8.58 1.60 10.45
CA THR A 57 9.72 0.70 10.29
C THR A 57 9.30 -0.58 9.58
N LEU A 58 8.16 -1.17 9.96
CA LEU A 58 7.63 -2.37 9.31
C LEU A 58 7.27 -2.07 7.84
N LEU A 59 6.62 -0.94 7.56
CA LEU A 59 6.31 -0.50 6.19
C LEU A 59 7.58 -0.37 5.35
N ASN A 60 8.65 0.22 5.88
CA ASN A 60 9.94 0.34 5.20
C ASN A 60 10.57 -1.03 4.90
N GLN A 61 10.42 -2.02 5.80
CA GLN A 61 10.84 -3.39 5.52
C GLN A 61 10.00 -4.01 4.41
N LEU A 62 8.66 -3.98 4.53
CA LEU A 62 7.72 -4.50 3.54
C LEU A 62 7.96 -3.87 2.17
N GLY A 63 8.24 -2.56 2.17
CA GLY A 63 8.52 -1.77 0.98
C GLY A 63 9.91 -1.97 0.36
N CYS A 64 10.75 -2.84 0.89
CA CYS A 64 12.16 -3.01 0.46
C CYS A 64 12.95 -1.68 0.48
N LEU A 65 12.55 -0.71 1.31
CA LEU A 65 13.25 0.56 1.51
C LEU A 65 14.41 0.40 2.49
N ASP A 66 14.25 -0.52 3.44
CA ASP A 66 15.24 -0.86 4.46
C ASP A 66 15.45 -2.37 4.54
N THR A 67 16.45 -2.84 5.29
CA THR A 67 16.76 -4.25 5.49
C THR A 67 16.70 -4.61 6.96
N PRO A 68 16.27 -5.84 7.30
CA PRO A 68 16.25 -6.30 8.67
C PRO A 68 17.66 -6.41 9.26
N THR A 69 17.80 -6.12 10.55
CA THR A 69 19.02 -6.40 11.32
C THR A 69 19.24 -7.92 11.45
N SER A 70 18.14 -8.67 11.64
CA SER A 70 18.14 -10.14 11.64
C SER A 70 16.74 -10.67 11.29
N GLY A 71 16.64 -11.98 11.02
CA GLY A 71 15.43 -12.61 10.51
C GLY A 71 15.40 -12.58 8.99
N GLU A 72 14.37 -13.16 8.38
CA GLU A 72 14.25 -13.26 6.93
C GLU A 72 12.98 -12.57 6.43
N TYR A 73 13.08 -11.95 5.27
CA TYR A 73 11.98 -11.36 4.54
C TYR A 73 11.99 -11.87 3.10
N TYR A 74 10.83 -12.43 2.69
CA TYR A 74 10.59 -12.87 1.32
C TYR A 74 9.45 -12.05 0.70
N LEU A 75 9.70 -11.50 -0.47
CA LEU A 75 8.70 -10.83 -1.31
C LEU A 75 8.49 -11.65 -2.57
N ASP A 76 7.29 -12.18 -2.75
CA ASP A 76 6.92 -13.01 -3.89
C ASP A 76 7.90 -14.20 -4.09
N GLY A 77 8.27 -14.86 -2.98
CA GLY A 77 9.23 -15.96 -2.92
C GLY A 77 10.71 -15.56 -3.01
N VAL A 78 11.02 -14.26 -3.18
CA VAL A 78 12.38 -13.77 -3.34
C VAL A 78 12.95 -13.25 -2.02
N ALA A 79 14.09 -13.80 -1.55
CA ALA A 79 14.76 -13.37 -0.32
C ALA A 79 15.35 -11.95 -0.48
N VAL A 80 14.90 -11.01 0.38
CA VAL A 80 15.25 -9.58 0.26
C VAL A 80 16.50 -9.21 1.04
N ARG A 81 16.77 -9.89 2.18
CA ARG A 81 17.81 -9.51 3.13
C ARG A 81 19.21 -9.40 2.52
N THR A 82 19.57 -10.32 1.62
CA THR A 82 20.90 -10.40 1.01
C THR A 82 21.06 -9.55 -0.25
N MET A 83 19.98 -8.87 -0.69
CA MET A 83 20.00 -8.06 -1.90
C MET A 83 20.76 -6.76 -1.73
N SER A 84 21.49 -6.37 -2.78
CA SER A 84 22.06 -5.03 -2.92
C SER A 84 20.96 -3.96 -3.01
N LYS A 85 21.31 -2.69 -2.77
CA LYS A 85 20.37 -1.56 -2.89
C LYS A 85 19.71 -1.52 -4.29
N THR A 86 20.49 -1.76 -5.35
CA THR A 86 19.99 -1.78 -6.74
C THR A 86 19.02 -2.94 -7.00
N GLN A 87 19.31 -4.13 -6.50
CA GLN A 87 18.43 -5.28 -6.63
C GLN A 87 17.09 -5.04 -5.90
N ARG A 88 17.13 -4.51 -4.67
CA ARG A 88 15.92 -4.13 -3.93
C ARG A 88 15.10 -3.06 -4.65
N ALA A 89 15.75 -2.04 -5.23
CA ALA A 89 15.06 -1.00 -5.99
C ALA A 89 14.33 -1.58 -7.22
N ARG A 90 14.95 -2.51 -7.93
CA ARG A 90 14.34 -3.21 -9.08
C ARG A 90 13.18 -4.11 -8.64
N LEU A 91 13.36 -4.88 -7.55
CA LEU A 91 12.30 -5.73 -7.00
C LEU A 91 11.11 -4.89 -6.55
N ARG A 92 11.35 -3.81 -5.80
CA ARG A 92 10.33 -2.85 -5.36
C ARG A 92 9.55 -2.29 -6.53
N ASN A 93 10.23 -1.78 -7.56
CA ASN A 93 9.57 -1.20 -8.73
C ASN A 93 8.63 -2.19 -9.42
N ARG A 94 8.99 -3.47 -9.50
CA ARG A 94 8.20 -4.50 -10.18
C ARG A 94 7.09 -5.12 -9.33
N LYS A 95 7.28 -5.19 -8.00
CA LYS A 95 6.43 -6.00 -7.13
C LYS A 95 5.60 -5.19 -6.13
N ILE A 96 5.92 -3.91 -5.93
CA ILE A 96 5.27 -3.08 -4.91
C ILE A 96 4.74 -1.80 -5.55
N GLY A 97 3.45 -1.54 -5.33
CA GLY A 97 2.85 -0.24 -5.57
C GLY A 97 2.71 0.53 -4.25
N PHE A 98 3.27 1.73 -4.17
CA PHE A 98 3.15 2.57 -2.97
C PHE A 98 2.08 3.64 -3.15
N VAL A 99 1.25 3.78 -2.10
CA VAL A 99 0.27 4.86 -1.94
C VAL A 99 0.56 5.54 -0.61
N PHE A 100 0.97 6.81 -0.64
CA PHE A 100 1.37 7.57 0.55
C PHE A 100 0.29 8.58 0.95
N GLN A 101 0.28 8.98 2.22
CA GLN A 101 -0.58 10.00 2.79
C GLN A 101 -0.45 11.35 2.05
N ASN A 102 0.78 11.76 1.71
CA ASN A 102 1.07 13.03 1.03
C ASN A 102 1.13 12.89 -0.50
N TYR A 103 0.51 11.86 -1.08
CA TYR A 103 0.45 11.56 -2.52
C TYR A 103 1.83 11.36 -3.18
N ASN A 104 2.84 12.13 -2.80
CA ASN A 104 4.21 12.15 -3.35
C ASN A 104 4.23 12.25 -4.89
N LEU A 105 3.36 13.09 -5.43
CA LEU A 105 3.34 13.42 -6.85
C LEU A 105 4.41 14.46 -7.18
N LEU A 106 4.97 14.38 -8.37
CA LEU A 106 5.86 15.40 -8.90
C LEU A 106 5.02 16.64 -9.27
N ALA A 107 5.23 17.76 -8.58
CA ALA A 107 4.34 18.93 -8.65
C ALA A 107 4.29 19.64 -10.01
N LYS A 108 5.36 19.54 -10.82
CA LYS A 108 5.46 20.22 -12.12
C LYS A 108 5.05 19.35 -13.30
N THR A 109 4.71 18.08 -13.06
CA THR A 109 4.33 17.10 -14.07
C THR A 109 2.83 16.86 -14.07
N THR A 110 2.30 16.37 -15.19
CA THR A 110 0.89 15.99 -15.35
C THR A 110 0.56 14.71 -14.56
N ALA A 111 -0.73 14.41 -14.43
CA ALA A 111 -1.18 13.12 -13.89
C ALA A 111 -0.63 11.95 -14.71
N LEU A 112 -0.65 12.06 -16.02
CA LEU A 112 -0.15 11.07 -16.94
C LEU A 112 1.35 10.80 -16.74
N GLU A 113 2.17 11.86 -16.73
CA GLU A 113 3.61 11.77 -16.50
C GLU A 113 3.95 11.16 -15.13
N ASN A 114 3.18 11.50 -14.08
CA ASN A 114 3.35 10.88 -12.76
C ASN A 114 3.10 9.37 -12.80
N VAL A 115 2.10 8.92 -13.55
CA VAL A 115 1.76 7.49 -13.66
C VAL A 115 2.72 6.75 -14.58
N GLU A 116 3.28 7.38 -15.60
CA GLU A 116 4.33 6.80 -16.46
C GLU A 116 5.66 6.57 -15.73
N LEU A 117 5.95 7.37 -14.70
CA LEU A 117 7.26 7.37 -14.01
C LEU A 117 7.78 6.00 -13.58
N PRO A 118 7.00 5.12 -12.93
CA PRO A 118 7.49 3.78 -12.55
C PRO A 118 7.89 2.91 -13.75
N LEU A 119 7.25 3.09 -14.89
CA LEU A 119 7.53 2.34 -16.11
C LEU A 119 8.85 2.79 -16.80
N MET A 120 9.30 4.02 -16.56
CA MET A 120 10.57 4.53 -17.10
C MET A 120 11.79 3.77 -16.55
N TYR A 121 11.67 3.13 -15.40
CA TYR A 121 12.73 2.29 -14.82
C TYR A 121 12.76 0.86 -15.41
N ASN A 122 11.85 0.54 -16.33
CA ASN A 122 11.82 -0.73 -17.05
C ASN A 122 12.21 -0.53 -18.51
N SER A 123 13.47 -0.80 -18.84
CA SER A 123 14.01 -0.64 -20.20
C SER A 123 13.36 -1.54 -21.26
N SER A 124 12.58 -2.55 -20.86
CA SER A 124 11.88 -3.42 -21.81
C SER A 124 10.53 -2.88 -22.28
N VAL A 125 10.06 -1.76 -21.69
CA VAL A 125 8.78 -1.13 -22.05
C VAL A 125 9.03 0.08 -22.94
N SER A 126 8.47 0.09 -24.14
CA SER A 126 8.58 1.20 -25.08
C SER A 126 7.81 2.44 -24.61
N ALA A 127 8.11 3.61 -25.17
CA ALA A 127 7.39 4.84 -24.84
C ALA A 127 5.89 4.74 -25.12
N LYS A 128 5.51 4.06 -26.20
CA LYS A 128 4.10 3.83 -26.56
C LYS A 128 3.38 2.95 -25.51
N GLU A 129 3.99 1.83 -25.14
CA GLU A 129 3.43 0.92 -24.13
C GLU A 129 3.30 1.61 -22.76
N ARG A 130 4.28 2.45 -22.37
CA ARG A 130 4.20 3.24 -21.13
C ARG A 130 3.01 4.17 -21.14
N HIS A 131 2.84 4.91 -22.23
CA HIS A 131 1.73 5.84 -22.40
C HIS A 131 0.38 5.10 -22.32
N GLU A 132 0.21 4.03 -23.09
CA GLU A 132 -1.04 3.24 -23.08
C GLU A 132 -1.35 2.63 -21.70
N ALA A 133 -0.33 2.14 -20.98
CA ALA A 133 -0.51 1.60 -19.64
C ALA A 133 -0.91 2.69 -18.63
N ALA A 134 -0.31 3.88 -18.71
CA ALA A 134 -0.64 5.00 -17.83
C ALA A 134 -2.05 5.55 -18.10
N VAL A 135 -2.44 5.66 -19.36
CA VAL A 135 -3.82 6.02 -19.76
C VAL A 135 -4.83 5.05 -19.17
N LYS A 136 -4.62 3.74 -19.34
CA LYS A 136 -5.49 2.69 -18.76
C LYS A 136 -5.57 2.79 -17.24
N ALA A 137 -4.43 3.02 -16.57
CA ALA A 137 -4.38 3.13 -15.12
C ALA A 137 -5.17 4.35 -14.61
N LEU A 138 -5.08 5.52 -15.28
CA LEU A 138 -5.85 6.71 -14.94
C LEU A 138 -7.35 6.52 -15.20
N GLN A 139 -7.72 5.87 -16.31
CA GLN A 139 -9.12 5.53 -16.60
C GLN A 139 -9.70 4.61 -15.52
N ALA A 140 -8.93 3.62 -15.07
CA ALA A 140 -9.36 2.66 -14.03
C ALA A 140 -9.65 3.30 -12.66
N VAL A 141 -9.08 4.49 -12.40
CA VAL A 141 -9.35 5.26 -11.16
C VAL A 141 -10.31 6.45 -11.41
N GLY A 142 -10.92 6.54 -12.60
CA GLY A 142 -11.90 7.58 -12.94
C GLY A 142 -11.30 8.96 -13.24
N LEU A 143 -10.06 9.02 -13.77
CA LEU A 143 -9.35 10.26 -14.12
C LEU A 143 -8.98 10.36 -15.60
N GLY A 144 -9.76 9.71 -16.47
CA GLY A 144 -9.52 9.72 -17.91
C GLY A 144 -9.60 11.12 -18.56
N ASP A 145 -10.39 12.04 -18.00
CA ASP A 145 -10.55 13.43 -18.43
C ASP A 145 -9.54 14.40 -17.78
N ARG A 146 -8.69 13.94 -16.87
CA ARG A 146 -7.75 14.73 -16.06
C ARG A 146 -6.28 14.41 -16.29
N MET A 147 -5.96 13.68 -17.35
CA MET A 147 -4.61 13.16 -17.61
C MET A 147 -3.55 14.27 -17.72
N GLU A 148 -3.92 15.42 -18.33
CA GLU A 148 -3.03 16.55 -18.55
C GLU A 148 -2.99 17.56 -17.39
N HIS A 149 -3.79 17.34 -16.31
CA HIS A 149 -3.80 18.23 -15.17
C HIS A 149 -2.56 18.00 -14.30
N LYS A 150 -1.99 19.09 -13.79
CA LYS A 150 -0.90 19.08 -12.80
C LYS A 150 -1.47 18.97 -11.38
N SER A 151 -0.63 18.60 -10.42
CA SER A 151 -1.06 18.39 -9.03
C SER A 151 -1.74 19.64 -8.41
N ASN A 152 -1.32 20.85 -8.77
CA ASN A 152 -1.92 22.10 -8.29
C ASN A 152 -3.27 22.44 -8.94
N GLN A 153 -3.73 21.65 -9.89
CA GLN A 153 -5.02 21.76 -10.57
C GLN A 153 -5.99 20.64 -10.14
N MET A 154 -5.63 19.88 -9.12
CA MET A 154 -6.35 18.70 -8.67
C MET A 154 -6.73 18.81 -7.20
N SER A 155 -7.90 18.27 -6.84
CA SER A 155 -8.29 18.09 -5.43
C SER A 155 -7.42 17.03 -4.75
N GLY A 156 -7.44 16.97 -3.42
CA GLY A 156 -6.75 15.94 -2.63
C GLY A 156 -7.15 14.52 -3.04
N GLY A 157 -8.45 14.27 -3.24
CA GLY A 157 -8.96 12.99 -3.70
C GLY A 157 -8.51 12.63 -5.12
N GLN A 158 -8.46 13.61 -6.03
CA GLN A 158 -7.93 13.39 -7.38
C GLN A 158 -6.43 13.07 -7.35
N MET A 159 -5.63 13.79 -6.56
CA MET A 159 -4.20 13.50 -6.37
C MET A 159 -3.98 12.10 -5.79
N GLN A 160 -4.82 11.66 -4.85
CA GLN A 160 -4.74 10.32 -4.28
C GLN A 160 -5.10 9.24 -5.32
N ARG A 161 -6.09 9.46 -6.16
CA ARG A 161 -6.41 8.57 -7.30
C ARG A 161 -5.24 8.48 -8.30
N VAL A 162 -4.55 9.58 -8.60
CA VAL A 162 -3.31 9.55 -9.42
C VAL A 162 -2.23 8.71 -8.74
N ALA A 163 -2.03 8.87 -7.41
CA ALA A 163 -1.05 8.07 -6.66
C ALA A 163 -1.40 6.57 -6.69
N ILE A 164 -2.69 6.21 -6.62
CA ILE A 164 -3.16 4.82 -6.75
C ILE A 164 -2.92 4.31 -8.18
N ALA A 165 -3.25 5.08 -9.23
CA ALA A 165 -2.98 4.71 -10.62
C ALA A 165 -1.48 4.47 -10.86
N ARG A 166 -0.61 5.36 -10.35
CA ARG A 166 0.84 5.21 -10.39
C ARG A 166 1.32 3.94 -9.67
N ALA A 167 0.70 3.61 -8.53
CA ALA A 167 1.02 2.39 -7.79
C ALA A 167 0.64 1.11 -8.56
N LEU A 168 -0.43 1.16 -9.35
CA LEU A 168 -0.98 0.02 -10.09
C LEU A 168 -0.32 -0.23 -11.45
N VAL A 169 0.33 0.77 -12.05
CA VAL A 169 0.76 0.77 -13.46
C VAL A 169 1.70 -0.37 -13.83
N ASN A 170 2.56 -0.82 -12.90
CA ASN A 170 3.46 -1.97 -13.08
C ASN A 170 2.81 -3.33 -12.77
N ASN A 171 1.50 -3.37 -12.52
CA ASN A 171 0.78 -4.58 -12.06
C ASN A 171 1.49 -5.27 -10.88
N PRO A 172 1.67 -4.57 -9.74
CA PRO A 172 2.45 -5.06 -8.61
C PRO A 172 1.79 -6.27 -7.94
N ALA A 173 2.60 -7.08 -7.23
CA ALA A 173 2.13 -8.20 -6.42
C ALA A 173 1.39 -7.71 -5.15
N VAL A 174 1.73 -6.51 -4.66
CA VAL A 174 1.11 -5.92 -3.46
C VAL A 174 1.05 -4.40 -3.56
N LEU A 175 -0.06 -3.81 -3.10
CA LEU A 175 -0.21 -2.39 -2.83
C LEU A 175 0.07 -2.12 -1.36
N LEU A 176 1.01 -1.23 -1.07
CA LEU A 176 1.30 -0.73 0.28
C LEU A 176 0.73 0.68 0.41
N ALA A 177 -0.32 0.83 1.21
CA ALA A 177 -0.97 2.10 1.48
C ALA A 177 -0.59 2.58 2.89
N ASP A 178 0.16 3.69 2.96
CA ASP A 178 0.60 4.33 4.20
C ASP A 178 -0.31 5.51 4.50
N GLU A 179 -1.22 5.34 5.46
CA GLU A 179 -2.19 6.35 5.88
C GLU A 179 -2.90 7.05 4.69
N ALA A 180 -3.24 6.28 3.67
CA ALA A 180 -3.67 6.79 2.36
C ALA A 180 -4.97 7.61 2.37
N THR A 181 -5.65 7.72 3.52
CA THR A 181 -6.84 8.56 3.73
C THR A 181 -6.61 9.70 4.72
N GLY A 182 -5.42 9.78 5.34
CA GLY A 182 -5.18 10.67 6.48
C GLY A 182 -5.23 12.18 6.19
N ASN A 183 -5.06 12.60 4.93
CA ASN A 183 -5.13 14.00 4.50
C ASN A 183 -6.41 14.33 3.72
N LEU A 184 -7.41 13.46 3.77
CA LEU A 184 -8.66 13.61 3.04
C LEU A 184 -9.81 13.90 4.00
N ASP A 185 -10.81 14.63 3.53
CA ASP A 185 -12.08 14.76 4.23
C ASP A 185 -12.80 13.40 4.36
N THR A 186 -13.79 13.33 5.23
CA THR A 186 -14.50 12.09 5.53
C THR A 186 -15.10 11.44 4.29
N ARG A 187 -15.77 12.21 3.44
CA ARG A 187 -16.43 11.67 2.22
C ARG A 187 -15.40 11.13 1.25
N THR A 188 -14.38 11.92 0.94
CA THR A 188 -13.27 11.52 0.04
C THR A 188 -12.52 10.30 0.60
N SER A 189 -12.36 10.19 1.94
CA SER A 189 -11.78 9.02 2.60
C SER A 189 -12.58 7.75 2.32
N PHE A 190 -13.92 7.81 2.42
CA PHE A 190 -14.77 6.67 2.08
C PHE A 190 -14.76 6.35 0.58
N GLU A 191 -14.69 7.34 -0.31
CA GLU A 191 -14.50 7.10 -1.74
C GLU A 191 -13.20 6.33 -2.04
N MET A 192 -12.11 6.66 -1.32
CA MET A 192 -10.87 5.91 -1.45
C MET A 192 -10.99 4.48 -0.90
N LEU A 193 -11.71 4.27 0.21
CA LEU A 193 -11.96 2.93 0.74
C LEU A 193 -12.82 2.10 -0.21
N VAL A 194 -13.82 2.70 -0.88
CA VAL A 194 -14.59 2.05 -1.95
C VAL A 194 -13.66 1.59 -3.06
N LEU A 195 -12.74 2.47 -3.52
CA LEU A 195 -11.76 2.11 -4.56
C LEU A 195 -10.83 0.97 -4.10
N PHE A 196 -10.33 0.99 -2.85
CA PHE A 196 -9.51 -0.10 -2.32
C PHE A 196 -10.28 -1.43 -2.23
N GLN A 197 -11.55 -1.41 -1.79
CA GLN A 197 -12.38 -2.60 -1.76
C GLN A 197 -12.69 -3.11 -3.18
N GLU A 198 -12.84 -2.23 -4.17
CA GLU A 198 -13.01 -2.62 -5.57
C GLU A 198 -11.73 -3.30 -6.10
N LEU A 199 -10.56 -2.73 -5.87
CA LEU A 199 -9.28 -3.33 -6.23
C LEU A 199 -9.08 -4.69 -5.55
N HIS A 200 -9.46 -4.83 -4.28
CA HIS A 200 -9.45 -6.11 -3.57
C HIS A 200 -10.38 -7.14 -4.21
N ARG A 201 -11.61 -6.76 -4.59
CA ARG A 201 -12.54 -7.64 -5.31
C ARG A 201 -12.01 -8.09 -6.68
N GLN A 202 -11.17 -7.28 -7.31
CA GLN A 202 -10.44 -7.63 -8.54
C GLN A 202 -9.22 -8.54 -8.29
N GLY A 203 -9.01 -9.00 -7.05
CA GLY A 203 -7.94 -9.92 -6.66
C GLY A 203 -6.62 -9.23 -6.28
N ARG A 204 -6.59 -7.90 -6.09
CA ARG A 204 -5.37 -7.20 -5.66
C ARG A 204 -5.07 -7.48 -4.19
N THR A 205 -3.79 -7.74 -3.90
CA THR A 205 -3.30 -7.83 -2.52
C THR A 205 -3.01 -6.42 -2.01
N ILE A 206 -3.59 -6.07 -0.85
CA ILE A 206 -3.51 -4.73 -0.29
C ILE A 206 -3.06 -4.81 1.16
N ILE A 207 -2.07 -3.99 1.52
CA ILE A 207 -1.67 -3.76 2.91
C ILE A 207 -1.90 -2.29 3.21
N PHE A 208 -2.80 -2.01 4.12
CA PHE A 208 -3.12 -0.67 4.59
C PHE A 208 -2.51 -0.45 5.97
N VAL A 209 -1.58 0.48 6.10
CA VAL A 209 -0.99 0.86 7.38
C VAL A 209 -1.67 2.11 7.88
N THR A 210 -2.23 2.07 9.08
CA THR A 210 -2.98 3.19 9.64
C THR A 210 -2.95 3.20 11.17
N HIS A 211 -3.18 4.36 11.75
CA HIS A 211 -3.49 4.51 13.17
C HIS A 211 -5.01 4.64 13.43
N ASN A 212 -5.83 4.77 12.37
CA ASN A 212 -7.29 4.83 12.48
C ASN A 212 -7.88 3.42 12.58
N PRO A 213 -8.47 3.02 13.74
CA PRO A 213 -9.05 1.69 13.93
C PRO A 213 -10.29 1.43 13.07
N GLU A 214 -11.01 2.48 12.63
CA GLU A 214 -12.20 2.30 11.78
C GLU A 214 -11.86 1.68 10.43
N ILE A 215 -10.69 1.97 9.87
CA ILE A 215 -10.24 1.41 8.58
C ILE A 215 -10.15 -0.12 8.62
N ALA A 216 -9.80 -0.67 9.80
CA ALA A 216 -9.70 -2.11 9.98
C ALA A 216 -11.02 -2.87 9.76
N GLU A 217 -12.15 -2.20 9.94
CA GLU A 217 -13.47 -2.80 9.72
C GLU A 217 -13.77 -3.08 8.25
N TYR A 218 -13.02 -2.43 7.34
CA TYR A 218 -13.20 -2.54 5.87
C TYR A 218 -12.22 -3.51 5.21
N SER A 219 -11.29 -4.11 5.98
CA SER A 219 -10.32 -5.08 5.50
C SER A 219 -10.65 -6.51 5.93
N SER A 220 -10.08 -7.51 5.25
CA SER A 220 -10.34 -8.92 5.52
C SER A 220 -9.52 -9.50 6.67
N ARG A 221 -8.43 -8.80 7.09
CA ARG A 221 -7.53 -9.25 8.15
C ARG A 221 -6.87 -8.08 8.83
N ASN A 222 -6.72 -8.16 10.15
CA ASN A 222 -6.17 -7.09 10.98
C ASN A 222 -4.97 -7.59 11.76
N ILE A 223 -3.83 -6.88 11.61
CA ILE A 223 -2.60 -7.13 12.35
C ILE A 223 -2.36 -5.94 13.27
N ASN A 224 -2.31 -6.19 14.59
CA ASN A 224 -2.04 -5.15 15.58
C ASN A 224 -0.57 -5.20 16.02
N LEU A 225 0.16 -4.10 15.73
CA LEU A 225 1.56 -3.93 16.10
C LEU A 225 1.69 -3.06 17.34
N ARG A 226 2.41 -3.55 18.36
CA ARG A 226 2.71 -2.79 19.58
C ARG A 226 4.11 -3.12 20.07
N ASP A 227 4.90 -2.08 20.40
CA ASP A 227 6.28 -2.19 20.92
C ASP A 227 7.19 -3.06 20.03
N GLY A 228 7.05 -2.95 18.70
CA GLY A 228 7.82 -3.70 17.72
C GLY A 228 7.47 -5.19 17.61
N LYS A 229 6.31 -5.61 18.15
CA LYS A 229 5.81 -6.99 18.09
C LYS A 229 4.37 -7.04 17.60
N ILE A 230 4.01 -8.12 16.92
CA ILE A 230 2.60 -8.42 16.65
C ILE A 230 1.95 -8.86 17.96
N ARG A 231 0.84 -8.24 18.31
CA ARG A 231 0.02 -8.59 19.49
C ARG A 231 -1.18 -9.43 19.09
N GLU A 232 -1.76 -9.08 17.95
CA GLU A 232 -2.95 -9.75 17.42
C GLU A 232 -2.83 -9.85 15.91
N ASP A 233 -3.36 -10.94 15.37
CA ASP A 233 -3.47 -11.19 13.94
C ASP A 233 -4.80 -11.94 13.72
N THR A 234 -5.83 -11.21 13.29
CA THR A 234 -7.21 -11.68 13.28
C THR A 234 -7.84 -11.54 11.90
N ILE A 235 -8.62 -12.54 11.51
CA ILE A 235 -9.45 -12.50 10.30
C ILE A 235 -10.74 -11.75 10.65
N ASN A 236 -11.07 -10.74 9.82
CA ASN A 236 -12.34 -10.05 9.92
C ASN A 236 -13.41 -10.81 9.13
N THR A 237 -14.33 -11.43 9.84
CA THR A 237 -15.45 -12.17 9.24
C THR A 237 -16.66 -11.30 8.92
N ASN A 238 -16.66 -10.03 9.41
CA ASN A 238 -17.75 -9.07 9.20
C ASN A 238 -17.22 -7.79 8.56
N ILE A 239 -16.77 -7.91 7.31
CA ILE A 239 -16.19 -6.79 6.55
C ILE A 239 -17.30 -5.79 6.21
N LYS A 240 -17.15 -4.55 6.67
CA LYS A 240 -18.08 -3.46 6.33
C LYS A 240 -17.94 -3.04 4.87
N SER A 241 -19.05 -2.64 4.26
CA SER A 241 -19.08 -2.05 2.93
C SER A 241 -18.77 -0.55 2.99
N ALA A 242 -17.67 -0.13 2.38
CA ALA A 242 -17.35 1.29 2.27
C ALA A 242 -18.36 2.04 1.40
N ALA A 243 -18.95 1.37 0.38
CA ALA A 243 -19.99 1.96 -0.45
C ALA A 243 -21.27 2.26 0.33
N GLU A 244 -21.70 1.33 1.23
CA GLU A 244 -22.84 1.57 2.10
C GLU A 244 -22.59 2.68 3.12
N ALA A 245 -21.36 2.75 3.67
CA ALA A 245 -20.97 3.82 4.58
C ALA A 245 -20.97 5.18 3.85
N LEU A 246 -20.41 5.25 2.65
CA LEU A 246 -20.41 6.45 1.81
C LEU A 246 -21.82 6.92 1.48
N ALA A 247 -22.74 6.00 1.16
CA ALA A 247 -24.14 6.32 0.83
C ALA A 247 -24.92 6.93 2.01
N LYS A 248 -24.49 6.70 3.25
CA LYS A 248 -25.11 7.27 4.47
C LYS A 248 -24.58 8.67 4.82
N LEU A 249 -23.49 9.11 4.19
CA LEU A 249 -22.96 10.46 4.43
C LEU A 249 -23.83 11.52 3.76
N PRO A 250 -24.01 12.70 4.38
CA PRO A 250 -24.72 13.82 3.77
C PRO A 250 -24.13 14.13 2.39
N VAL A 251 -25.00 14.36 1.40
CA VAL A 251 -24.56 14.88 0.11
C VAL A 251 -24.06 16.31 0.34
N PRO A 252 -22.86 16.70 -0.18
CA PRO A 252 -22.46 18.10 -0.13
C PRO A 252 -23.55 18.95 -0.75
N GLN A 253 -24.01 19.96 -0.03
CA GLN A 253 -24.83 21.01 -0.64
C GLN A 253 -23.85 21.84 -1.46
N ASP A 254 -24.06 21.89 -2.78
CA ASP A 254 -23.36 22.84 -3.65
C ASP A 254 -23.78 24.26 -3.22
N ASP A 255 -22.83 25.01 -2.62
CA ASP A 255 -22.97 26.44 -2.35
C ASP A 255 -22.79 27.27 -3.63
#